data_7e3cfeed8ca0fa22d0d297cbf128db97
#
_entry.id   7e3cfeed8ca0fa22d0d297cbf128db97
#
_cell.length_a   1.000
_cell.length_b   1.000
_cell.length_c   1.000
_cell.angle_alpha   90.00
_cell.angle_beta   90.00
_cell.angle_gamma   90.00
#
_symmetry.space_group_name_H-M   'P 1'
#
loop_
_entity.id
_entity.type
_entity.pdbx_description
1 polymer ?
#
loop_
_entity_poly.entity_id
_entity_poly.type
_entity_poly.pdbx_seq_one_letter_code
_entity_poly.pdbx_strand_id
1 'polypeptide(L)'
;STSFSVVDLIHPDDEVTQAKTDGVAYRIVERGTSDHTIDQAFKRMAIEAGATLHYKSRIDEKDADIVACGPKDTSALALGEIFRTSHPNHIAFQLNDKLAPGAYSYLIIIDGVGLICTCLWRKQKKSERFLNECIATYQRLYPDIDMEPIKRVGGKGDFTLNGFYPVPEPGQHFVGESGGLQDFMWGFG
;
A
#
# COMPACT_ATOMS: atom_id res chain seq x y z
N SER A 1 -12.90 5.25 -7.93
CA SER A 1 -11.83 5.90 -7.12
C SER A 1 -12.44 6.93 -6.19
N THR A 2 -11.95 7.00 -4.98
CA THR A 2 -12.36 7.97 -3.96
C THR A 2 -11.26 9.02 -3.80
N SER A 3 -11.66 10.30 -3.72
CA SER A 3 -10.74 11.44 -3.61
C SER A 3 -10.90 12.10 -2.25
N PHE A 4 -9.80 12.53 -1.67
CA PHE A 4 -9.74 13.27 -0.41
C PHE A 4 -9.10 14.65 -0.65
N SER A 5 -9.71 15.70 -0.12
CA SER A 5 -9.16 17.06 -0.09
C SER A 5 -8.60 17.43 1.30
N VAL A 6 -8.91 16.61 2.29
CA VAL A 6 -8.44 16.75 3.67
C VAL A 6 -7.79 15.46 4.11
N VAL A 7 -6.63 15.57 4.73
CA VAL A 7 -5.85 14.45 5.26
C VAL A 7 -5.40 14.80 6.66
N ASP A 8 -5.64 13.93 7.62
CA ASP A 8 -5.11 14.08 8.97
C ASP A 8 -3.65 13.61 9.02
N LEU A 9 -2.78 14.47 9.49
CA LEU A 9 -1.38 14.16 9.76
C LEU A 9 -1.20 14.08 11.27
N ILE A 10 -0.89 12.88 11.76
CA ILE A 10 -0.71 12.63 13.18
C ILE A 10 0.78 12.71 13.50
N HIS A 11 1.13 13.60 14.40
CA HIS A 11 2.50 13.77 14.88
C HIS A 11 2.92 12.66 15.86
N PRO A 12 4.23 12.48 16.12
CA PRO A 12 4.71 11.43 17.04
C PRO A 12 4.23 11.57 18.50
N ASP A 13 3.76 12.74 18.88
CA ASP A 13 3.15 13.07 20.19
C ASP A 13 1.63 12.98 20.19
N ASP A 14 1.06 12.45 19.11
CA ASP A 14 -0.37 12.25 18.87
C ASP A 14 -1.18 13.55 18.63
N GLU A 15 -0.52 14.70 18.40
CA GLU A 15 -1.19 15.88 17.87
C GLU A 15 -1.66 15.62 16.43
N VAL A 16 -2.87 16.05 16.10
CA VAL A 16 -3.47 15.88 14.76
C VAL A 16 -3.53 17.23 14.07
N THR A 17 -2.87 17.34 12.91
CA THR A 17 -2.93 18.50 12.02
C THR A 17 -3.64 18.11 10.73
N GLN A 18 -4.56 18.94 10.24
CA GLN A 18 -5.24 18.73 8.98
C GLN A 18 -4.51 19.41 7.83
N ALA A 19 -4.03 18.63 6.87
CA ALA A 19 -3.61 19.13 5.57
C ALA A 19 -4.84 19.27 4.66
N LYS A 20 -5.10 20.47 4.16
CA LYS A 20 -6.21 20.78 3.27
C LYS A 20 -5.72 21.33 1.96
N THR A 21 -6.37 20.93 0.87
CA THR A 21 -6.09 21.45 -0.48
C THR A 21 -7.38 21.93 -1.13
N ASP A 22 -7.26 22.87 -2.07
CA ASP A 22 -8.38 23.34 -2.90
C ASP A 22 -8.81 22.32 -3.97
N GLY A 23 -8.14 21.18 -4.03
CA GLY A 23 -8.40 20.11 -4.98
C GLY A 23 -8.28 18.72 -4.33
N VAL A 24 -7.75 17.78 -5.07
CA VAL A 24 -7.51 16.42 -4.60
C VAL A 24 -6.13 16.32 -3.94
N ALA A 25 -6.08 16.10 -2.63
CA ALA A 25 -4.86 15.80 -1.89
C ALA A 25 -4.42 14.36 -2.12
N TYR A 26 -5.38 13.43 -2.11
CA TYR A 26 -5.12 11.99 -2.23
C TYR A 26 -6.24 11.30 -3.00
N ARG A 27 -5.87 10.37 -3.87
CA ARG A 27 -6.83 9.55 -4.61
C ARG A 27 -6.55 8.07 -4.36
N ILE A 28 -7.57 7.36 -3.93
CA ILE A 28 -7.50 5.93 -3.66
C ILE A 28 -8.27 5.16 -4.71
N VAL A 29 -7.68 4.08 -5.20
CA VAL A 29 -8.29 3.15 -6.14
C VAL A 29 -8.33 1.76 -5.52
N GLU A 30 -9.42 1.06 -5.75
CA GLU A 30 -9.54 -0.32 -5.28
C GLU A 30 -8.68 -1.25 -6.13
N ARG A 31 -7.97 -2.16 -5.46
CA ARG A 31 -7.11 -3.19 -6.05
C ARG A 31 -7.72 -4.58 -5.82
N GLY A 32 -7.35 -5.51 -6.68
CA GLY A 32 -7.69 -6.92 -6.49
C GLY A 32 -8.51 -7.55 -7.60
N THR A 33 -9.27 -8.61 -7.27
CA THR A 33 -9.91 -9.49 -8.23
C THR A 33 -11.37 -9.16 -8.55
N SER A 34 -11.98 -8.22 -7.81
CA SER A 34 -13.36 -7.78 -8.06
C SER A 34 -13.45 -6.98 -9.37
N ASP A 35 -14.55 -7.12 -10.11
CA ASP A 35 -14.68 -6.60 -11.48
C ASP A 35 -14.50 -5.09 -11.64
N HIS A 36 -14.74 -4.32 -10.57
CA HIS A 36 -14.63 -2.85 -10.56
C HIS A 36 -13.25 -2.32 -10.18
N THR A 37 -12.29 -3.21 -9.90
CA THR A 37 -10.94 -2.80 -9.52
C THR A 37 -10.12 -2.33 -10.72
N ILE A 38 -9.09 -1.51 -10.45
CA ILE A 38 -8.18 -1.03 -11.49
C ILE A 38 -7.41 -2.19 -12.14
N ASP A 39 -7.08 -3.23 -11.37
CA ASP A 39 -6.40 -4.42 -11.90
C ASP A 39 -7.24 -5.12 -12.97
N GLN A 40 -8.55 -5.29 -12.71
CA GLN A 40 -9.44 -5.90 -13.68
C GLN A 40 -9.74 -5.00 -14.86
N ALA A 41 -9.74 -3.67 -14.66
CA ALA A 41 -9.87 -2.73 -15.77
C ALA A 41 -8.68 -2.83 -16.74
N PHE A 42 -7.44 -2.80 -16.23
CA PHE A 42 -6.25 -2.98 -17.05
C PHE A 42 -6.19 -4.36 -17.73
N LYS A 43 -6.63 -5.41 -17.01
CA LYS A 43 -6.73 -6.75 -17.62
C LYS A 43 -7.68 -6.76 -18.81
N ARG A 44 -8.86 -6.17 -18.70
CA ARG A 44 -9.82 -6.08 -19.82
C ARG A 44 -9.22 -5.30 -20.98
N MET A 45 -8.62 -4.14 -20.71
CA MET A 45 -7.94 -3.33 -21.75
C MET A 45 -6.84 -4.11 -22.47
N ALA A 46 -6.05 -4.90 -21.76
CA ALA A 46 -5.01 -5.72 -22.36
C ALA A 46 -5.59 -6.80 -23.29
N ILE A 47 -6.66 -7.49 -22.88
CA ILE A 47 -7.34 -8.49 -23.69
C ILE A 47 -7.96 -7.85 -24.92
N GLU A 48 -8.62 -6.71 -24.78
CA GLU A 48 -9.21 -5.96 -25.90
C GLU A 48 -8.16 -5.47 -26.90
N ALA A 49 -6.95 -5.17 -26.41
CA ALA A 49 -5.79 -4.85 -27.25
C ALA A 49 -5.11 -6.08 -27.88
N GLY A 50 -5.66 -7.29 -27.69
CA GLY A 50 -5.15 -8.53 -28.29
C GLY A 50 -4.12 -9.31 -27.46
N ALA A 51 -3.90 -8.93 -26.19
CA ALA A 51 -2.99 -9.69 -25.34
C ALA A 51 -3.56 -11.05 -24.94
N THR A 52 -2.72 -12.08 -24.96
CA THR A 52 -3.04 -13.41 -24.47
C THR A 52 -2.53 -13.57 -23.04
N LEU A 53 -3.41 -14.00 -22.12
CA LEU A 53 -3.08 -14.21 -20.72
C LEU A 53 -2.85 -15.71 -20.43
N HIS A 54 -1.66 -16.03 -19.94
CA HIS A 54 -1.30 -17.38 -19.51
C HIS A 54 -1.29 -17.44 -17.98
N TYR A 55 -2.27 -18.13 -17.40
CA TYR A 55 -2.36 -18.34 -15.95
C TYR A 55 -1.60 -19.58 -15.52
N LYS A 56 -1.09 -19.57 -14.27
CA LYS A 56 -0.32 -20.68 -13.70
C LYS A 56 0.89 -21.05 -14.56
N SER A 57 1.39 -20.12 -15.33
CA SER A 57 2.57 -20.24 -16.17
C SER A 57 3.69 -19.39 -15.59
N ARG A 58 4.89 -19.96 -15.52
CA ARG A 58 6.09 -19.26 -15.10
C ARG A 58 7.07 -19.22 -16.27
N ILE A 59 7.60 -18.03 -16.54
CA ILE A 59 8.65 -17.80 -17.52
C ILE A 59 9.89 -17.36 -16.74
N ASP A 60 11.08 -17.80 -17.13
CA ASP A 60 12.32 -17.26 -16.57
C ASP A 60 12.48 -15.81 -16.98
N GLU A 61 12.96 -14.97 -16.06
CA GLU A 61 13.14 -13.53 -16.33
C GLU A 61 13.98 -13.26 -17.60
N LYS A 62 15.03 -14.06 -17.82
CA LYS A 62 15.89 -13.96 -19.01
C LYS A 62 15.19 -14.18 -20.35
N ASP A 63 14.02 -14.85 -20.34
CA ASP A 63 13.24 -15.17 -21.53
C ASP A 63 12.07 -14.18 -21.72
N ALA A 64 12.01 -13.12 -20.91
CA ALA A 64 10.97 -12.10 -20.97
C ALA A 64 11.52 -10.76 -21.48
N ASP A 65 10.82 -10.14 -22.43
CA ASP A 65 11.15 -8.79 -22.90
C ASP A 65 10.83 -7.73 -21.84
N ILE A 66 9.74 -7.93 -21.07
CA ILE A 66 9.32 -7.04 -19.98
C ILE A 66 9.11 -7.84 -18.71
N VAL A 67 9.77 -7.43 -17.64
CA VAL A 67 9.67 -8.03 -16.30
C VAL A 67 8.93 -7.08 -15.37
N ALA A 68 7.78 -7.51 -14.86
CA ALA A 68 6.91 -6.77 -13.94
C ALA A 68 6.46 -7.65 -12.77
N CYS A 69 7.34 -8.48 -12.23
CA CYS A 69 6.99 -9.52 -11.25
C CYS A 69 6.91 -9.03 -9.79
N GLY A 70 7.04 -7.73 -9.55
CA GLY A 70 7.04 -7.15 -8.21
C GLY A 70 8.39 -7.30 -7.48
N PRO A 71 8.40 -7.24 -6.14
CA PRO A 71 9.64 -7.20 -5.37
C PRO A 71 10.39 -8.53 -5.41
N LYS A 72 11.71 -8.46 -5.54
CA LYS A 72 12.60 -9.62 -5.46
C LYS A 72 13.00 -9.96 -4.03
N ASP A 73 13.09 -8.96 -3.17
CA ASP A 73 13.44 -9.09 -1.76
C ASP A 73 12.37 -8.41 -0.88
N THR A 74 12.60 -8.33 0.42
CA THR A 74 11.70 -7.71 1.38
C THR A 74 12.47 -6.69 2.21
N SER A 75 12.60 -5.48 1.71
CA SER A 75 13.12 -4.35 2.48
C SER A 75 12.02 -3.67 3.30
N ALA A 76 10.77 -3.75 2.86
CA ALA A 76 9.60 -3.25 3.58
C ALA A 76 8.51 -4.31 3.72
N LEU A 77 7.80 -4.27 4.86
CA LEU A 77 6.65 -5.11 5.13
C LEU A 77 5.48 -4.21 5.56
N ALA A 78 4.34 -4.35 4.90
CA ALA A 78 3.09 -3.78 5.33
C ALA A 78 2.20 -4.86 5.96
N LEU A 79 1.61 -4.56 7.12
CA LEU A 79 0.60 -5.40 7.76
C LEU A 79 -0.57 -4.53 8.18
N GLY A 80 -1.79 -4.95 7.88
CA GLY A 80 -2.98 -4.19 8.15
C GLY A 80 -4.16 -5.04 8.57
N GLU A 81 -5.19 -4.35 9.08
CA GLU A 81 -6.48 -4.92 9.41
C GLU A 81 -7.57 -4.17 8.67
N ILE A 82 -8.36 -4.92 7.90
CA ILE A 82 -9.59 -4.43 7.29
C ILE A 82 -10.72 -4.60 8.30
N PHE A 83 -11.56 -3.57 8.44
CA PHE A 83 -12.71 -3.54 9.34
C PHE A 83 -13.93 -2.88 8.67
N ARG A 84 -15.14 -3.16 9.18
CA ARG A 84 -16.34 -2.39 8.87
C ARG A 84 -16.48 -1.23 9.83
N THR A 85 -17.12 -0.15 9.35
CA THR A 85 -17.39 1.03 10.13
C THR A 85 -18.60 1.79 9.57
N SER A 86 -19.31 2.52 10.44
CA SER A 86 -20.32 3.51 10.03
C SER A 86 -19.74 4.90 9.83
N HIS A 87 -18.46 5.09 10.16
CA HIS A 87 -17.79 6.40 10.05
C HIS A 87 -17.69 6.86 8.59
N PRO A 88 -17.84 8.17 8.32
CA PRO A 88 -17.63 8.74 6.99
C PRO A 88 -16.21 8.46 6.43
N ASN A 89 -16.05 8.67 5.12
CA ASN A 89 -14.76 8.55 4.46
C ASN A 89 -13.70 9.40 5.17
N HIS A 90 -12.59 8.78 5.53
CA HIS A 90 -11.54 9.41 6.33
C HIS A 90 -10.16 8.89 5.93
N ILE A 91 -9.15 9.73 6.05
CA ILE A 91 -7.76 9.35 5.83
C ILE A 91 -6.85 10.04 6.84
N ALA A 92 -5.98 9.27 7.48
CA ALA A 92 -4.98 9.75 8.41
C ALA A 92 -3.66 9.00 8.23
N PHE A 93 -2.54 9.72 8.39
CA PHE A 93 -1.19 9.18 8.35
C PHE A 93 -0.42 9.56 9.60
N GLN A 94 0.47 8.67 10.04
CA GLN A 94 1.37 8.93 11.16
C GLN A 94 2.78 8.44 10.87
N LEU A 95 3.76 9.32 11.05
CA LEU A 95 5.18 9.01 11.07
C LEU A 95 5.63 8.83 12.51
N ASN A 96 5.70 7.57 12.98
CA ASN A 96 6.04 7.28 14.37
C ASN A 96 6.75 5.92 14.49
N ASP A 97 8.03 5.93 14.82
CA ASP A 97 8.86 4.72 14.99
C ASP A 97 8.36 3.75 16.08
N LYS A 98 7.48 4.19 16.98
CA LYS A 98 6.84 3.32 17.97
C LYS A 98 5.77 2.43 17.34
N LEU A 99 5.12 2.91 16.27
CA LEU A 99 4.06 2.21 15.55
C LEU A 99 4.55 1.60 14.23
N ALA A 100 5.48 2.26 13.56
CA ALA A 100 5.94 1.90 12.23
C ALA A 100 7.45 2.16 12.07
N PRO A 101 8.32 1.32 12.66
CA PRO A 101 9.77 1.53 12.65
C PRO A 101 10.38 1.72 11.28
N GLY A 102 10.80 2.96 11.01
CA GLY A 102 11.47 3.41 9.79
C GLY A 102 10.53 3.81 8.67
N ALA A 103 9.20 3.67 8.83
CA ALA A 103 8.23 4.02 7.82
C ALA A 103 7.01 4.76 8.44
N TYR A 104 5.79 4.38 8.10
CA TYR A 104 4.58 5.08 8.51
C TYR A 104 3.43 4.11 8.80
N SER A 105 2.44 4.59 9.54
CA SER A 105 1.14 3.95 9.69
C SER A 105 0.04 4.82 9.07
N TYR A 106 -1.07 4.20 8.72
CA TYR A 106 -2.22 4.92 8.18
C TYR A 106 -3.55 4.28 8.54
N LEU A 107 -4.57 5.11 8.55
CA LEU A 107 -5.98 4.77 8.59
C LEU A 107 -6.64 5.32 7.34
N ILE A 108 -7.37 4.48 6.62
CA ILE A 108 -8.16 4.86 5.45
C ILE A 108 -9.55 4.26 5.60
N ILE A 109 -10.60 5.06 5.48
CA ILE A 109 -12.01 4.62 5.46
C ILE A 109 -12.65 5.07 4.17
N ILE A 110 -13.26 4.13 3.45
CA ILE A 110 -13.98 4.38 2.21
C ILE A 110 -15.26 3.54 2.22
N ASP A 111 -16.40 4.22 2.07
CA ASP A 111 -17.71 3.59 1.86
C ASP A 111 -18.01 2.47 2.88
N GLY A 112 -17.75 2.73 4.15
CA GLY A 112 -18.03 1.81 5.25
C GLY A 112 -17.00 0.70 5.45
N VAL A 113 -15.88 0.73 4.73
CA VAL A 113 -14.75 -0.18 4.91
C VAL A 113 -13.51 0.60 5.30
N GLY A 114 -12.90 0.23 6.40
CA GLY A 114 -11.65 0.81 6.89
C GLY A 114 -10.47 -0.14 6.77
N LEU A 115 -9.28 0.44 6.67
CA LEU A 115 -7.99 -0.24 6.75
C LEU A 115 -7.07 0.54 7.67
N ILE A 116 -6.59 -0.11 8.74
CA ILE A 116 -5.43 0.34 9.50
C ILE A 116 -4.23 -0.48 9.07
N CYS A 117 -3.11 0.19 8.80
CA CYS A 117 -1.90 -0.48 8.35
C CYS A 117 -0.66 0.12 9.02
N THR A 118 0.31 -0.73 9.34
CA THR A 118 1.67 -0.35 9.69
C THR A 118 2.64 -0.83 8.61
N CYS A 119 3.48 0.09 8.13
CA CYS A 119 4.55 -0.20 7.18
C CYS A 119 5.89 -0.20 7.94
N LEU A 120 6.70 -1.22 7.73
CA LEU A 120 7.89 -1.49 8.53
C LEU A 120 9.11 -1.68 7.64
N TRP A 121 10.13 -0.84 7.77
CA TRP A 121 11.45 -1.10 7.21
C TRP A 121 12.35 -1.85 8.20
N ARG A 122 12.08 -1.69 9.48
CA ARG A 122 12.83 -2.31 10.56
C ARG A 122 11.92 -3.15 11.45
N LYS A 123 12.49 -4.15 12.12
CA LYS A 123 11.77 -4.99 13.11
C LYS A 123 10.57 -5.74 12.55
N GLN A 124 10.58 -6.09 11.27
CA GLN A 124 9.46 -6.75 10.55
C GLN A 124 8.97 -8.04 11.23
N LYS A 125 9.85 -8.79 11.90
CA LYS A 125 9.49 -9.99 12.69
C LYS A 125 8.51 -9.71 13.85
N LYS A 126 8.30 -8.44 14.20
CA LYS A 126 7.37 -7.98 15.25
C LYS A 126 6.15 -7.27 14.68
N SER A 127 5.83 -7.47 13.42
CA SER A 127 4.78 -6.76 12.68
C SER A 127 3.41 -6.80 13.37
N GLU A 128 3.01 -7.97 13.89
CA GLU A 128 1.74 -8.12 14.64
C GLU A 128 1.68 -7.21 15.87
N ARG A 129 2.78 -7.10 16.61
CA ARG A 129 2.84 -6.20 17.75
C ARG A 129 2.62 -4.74 17.32
N PHE A 130 3.33 -4.31 16.28
CA PHE A 130 3.22 -2.93 15.77
C PHE A 130 1.83 -2.64 15.22
N LEU A 131 1.20 -3.60 14.53
CA LEU A 131 -0.17 -3.44 14.08
C LEU A 131 -1.15 -3.29 15.25
N ASN A 132 -1.02 -4.11 16.29
CA ASN A 132 -1.88 -4.02 17.47
C ASN A 132 -1.70 -2.68 18.22
N GLU A 133 -0.47 -2.19 18.34
CA GLU A 133 -0.17 -0.87 18.89
C GLU A 133 -0.75 0.25 18.01
N CYS A 134 -0.68 0.08 16.68
CA CYS A 134 -1.27 0.99 15.70
C CYS A 134 -2.80 1.06 15.85
N ILE A 135 -3.49 -0.09 15.88
CA ILE A 135 -4.94 -0.17 16.08
C ILE A 135 -5.35 0.54 17.38
N ALA A 136 -4.69 0.22 18.50
CA ALA A 136 -4.98 0.84 19.79
C ALA A 136 -4.78 2.36 19.78
N THR A 137 -3.76 2.84 19.06
CA THR A 137 -3.51 4.28 18.92
C THR A 137 -4.61 4.97 18.12
N TYR A 138 -5.00 4.43 16.96
CA TYR A 138 -6.07 5.02 16.15
C TYR A 138 -7.43 4.96 16.85
N GLN A 139 -7.75 3.87 17.57
CA GLN A 139 -8.97 3.79 18.38
C GLN A 139 -9.02 4.86 19.49
N ARG A 140 -7.87 5.19 20.08
CA ARG A 140 -7.78 6.24 21.09
C ARG A 140 -7.89 7.64 20.50
N LEU A 141 -7.29 7.89 19.33
CA LEU A 141 -7.32 9.19 18.65
C LEU A 141 -8.67 9.48 18.00
N TYR A 142 -9.36 8.45 17.54
CA TYR A 142 -10.66 8.53 16.87
C TYR A 142 -11.68 7.62 17.58
N PRO A 143 -12.11 7.96 18.79
CA PRO A 143 -12.99 7.11 19.61
C PRO A 143 -14.42 6.96 19.03
N ASP A 144 -14.80 7.81 18.10
CA ASP A 144 -16.06 7.77 17.36
C ASP A 144 -16.05 6.82 16.15
N ILE A 145 -14.88 6.28 15.78
CA ILE A 145 -14.78 5.27 14.73
C ILE A 145 -15.07 3.88 15.32
N ASP A 146 -16.23 3.34 14.99
CA ASP A 146 -16.55 1.94 15.25
C ASP A 146 -15.71 1.04 14.31
N MET A 147 -15.05 0.02 14.87
CA MET A 147 -14.16 -0.88 14.13
C MET A 147 -14.58 -2.32 14.35
N GLU A 148 -15.31 -2.90 13.38
CA GLU A 148 -15.64 -4.31 13.37
C GLU A 148 -14.62 -5.07 12.49
N PRO A 149 -13.68 -5.84 13.06
CA PRO A 149 -12.63 -6.50 12.29
C PRO A 149 -13.19 -7.50 11.26
N ILE A 150 -12.61 -7.50 10.05
CA ILE A 150 -12.96 -8.43 8.97
C ILE A 150 -11.82 -9.42 8.74
N LYS A 151 -10.61 -8.91 8.45
CA LYS A 151 -9.44 -9.74 8.13
C LYS A 151 -8.14 -8.99 8.22
N ARG A 152 -7.05 -9.74 8.41
CA ARG A 152 -5.68 -9.24 8.24
C ARG A 152 -5.28 -9.27 6.77
N VAL A 153 -4.50 -8.28 6.37
CA VAL A 153 -3.91 -8.15 5.03
C VAL A 153 -2.46 -7.73 5.16
N GLY A 154 -1.64 -8.07 4.19
CA GLY A 154 -0.24 -7.67 4.20
C GLY A 154 0.37 -7.72 2.82
N GLY A 155 1.49 -7.03 2.68
CA GLY A 155 2.27 -6.97 1.46
C GLY A 155 3.75 -6.81 1.79
N LYS A 156 4.57 -7.23 0.85
CA LYS A 156 6.02 -7.02 0.87
C LYS A 156 6.35 -5.96 -0.17
N GLY A 157 7.32 -5.13 0.14
CA GLY A 157 7.90 -4.16 -0.77
C GLY A 157 9.41 -4.28 -0.77
N ASP A 158 10.04 -3.98 -1.89
CA ASP A 158 11.48 -3.90 -2.00
C ASP A 158 11.89 -2.53 -2.50
N PHE A 159 12.51 -1.76 -1.62
CA PHE A 159 13.10 -0.48 -1.96
C PHE A 159 14.58 -0.71 -2.22
N THR A 160 15.06 -0.29 -3.37
CA THR A 160 16.47 -0.45 -3.76
C THR A 160 17.37 0.50 -2.95
N LEU A 161 17.38 0.32 -1.63
CA LEU A 161 18.13 1.15 -0.68
C LEU A 161 19.64 1.09 -0.90
N ASN A 162 20.13 0.01 -1.51
CA ASN A 162 21.55 -0.23 -1.75
C ASN A 162 21.98 0.18 -3.17
N GLY A 163 21.13 0.84 -3.95
CA GLY A 163 21.42 1.25 -5.32
C GLY A 163 21.60 0.08 -6.30
N PHE A 164 21.14 -1.12 -5.91
CA PHE A 164 21.21 -2.28 -6.79
C PHE A 164 19.96 -2.28 -7.68
N TYR A 165 20.19 -2.02 -8.96
CA TYR A 165 19.17 -2.17 -10.00
C TYR A 165 19.48 -3.43 -10.80
N PRO A 166 18.48 -4.22 -11.22
CA PRO A 166 18.73 -5.34 -12.12
C PRO A 166 19.34 -4.82 -13.43
N VAL A 167 20.38 -5.50 -13.89
CA VAL A 167 20.98 -5.20 -15.19
C VAL A 167 20.19 -5.99 -16.23
N PRO A 168 19.46 -5.32 -17.14
CA PRO A 168 18.69 -6.01 -18.17
C PRO A 168 19.61 -6.60 -19.24
N GLU A 169 19.21 -7.72 -19.81
CA GLU A 169 19.77 -8.21 -21.07
C GLU A 169 19.40 -7.27 -22.23
N PRO A 170 20.13 -7.28 -23.36
CA PRO A 170 19.77 -6.48 -24.52
C PRO A 170 18.32 -6.73 -24.98
N GLY A 171 17.50 -5.67 -25.01
CA GLY A 171 16.09 -5.74 -25.36
C GLY A 171 15.13 -6.07 -24.21
N GLN A 172 15.66 -6.35 -23.00
CA GLN A 172 14.87 -6.59 -21.81
C GLN A 172 14.61 -5.31 -21.02
N HIS A 173 13.44 -5.20 -20.40
CA HIS A 173 13.03 -4.05 -19.58
C HIS A 173 12.44 -4.51 -18.25
N PHE A 174 12.94 -3.95 -17.15
CA PHE A 174 12.32 -4.08 -15.83
C PHE A 174 11.44 -2.86 -15.55
N VAL A 175 10.22 -3.07 -15.05
CA VAL A 175 9.27 -1.99 -14.78
C VAL A 175 8.73 -2.05 -13.36
N GLY A 176 8.38 -0.88 -12.80
CA GLY A 176 7.88 -0.76 -11.44
C GLY A 176 8.87 -1.30 -10.41
N GLU A 177 8.36 -1.96 -9.40
CA GLU A 177 9.14 -2.47 -8.27
C GLU A 177 10.19 -3.55 -8.66
N SER A 178 9.95 -4.33 -9.72
CA SER A 178 10.93 -5.28 -10.25
C SER A 178 12.18 -4.59 -10.81
N GLY A 179 12.06 -3.32 -11.25
CA GLY A 179 13.15 -2.46 -11.70
C GLY A 179 13.76 -1.59 -10.60
N GLY A 180 13.30 -1.72 -9.35
CA GLY A 180 13.68 -0.83 -8.26
C GLY A 180 13.08 0.57 -8.38
N LEU A 181 12.09 0.76 -9.26
CA LEU A 181 11.42 2.02 -9.50
C LEU A 181 10.22 2.17 -8.57
N GLN A 182 10.48 2.46 -7.31
CA GLN A 182 9.44 2.67 -6.32
C GLN A 182 9.71 3.95 -5.53
N ASP A 183 8.64 4.72 -5.29
CA ASP A 183 8.71 5.89 -4.42
C ASP A 183 9.08 5.48 -2.99
N PHE A 184 10.08 6.18 -2.46
CA PHE A 184 10.70 5.82 -1.19
C PHE A 184 9.84 6.12 0.03
N MET A 185 8.96 7.11 -0.06
CA MET A 185 8.14 7.54 1.07
C MET A 185 6.81 6.79 1.13
N TRP A 186 6.12 6.65 0.02
CA TRP A 186 4.76 6.14 -0.04
C TRP A 186 4.65 4.75 -0.68
N GLY A 187 5.74 4.25 -1.26
CA GLY A 187 5.76 2.93 -1.91
C GLY A 187 5.01 2.87 -3.23
N PHE A 188 4.92 4.00 -3.96
CA PHE A 188 4.36 4.01 -5.31
C PHE A 188 5.40 3.54 -6.31
N GLY A 189 5.05 2.58 -7.16
CA GLY A 189 5.88 2.05 -8.21
C GLY A 189 5.33 2.33 -9.60
#